data_8034e98c272e012b59ca8bb751f987a8
#
_entry.id   8034e98c272e012b59ca8bb751f987a8
#
_cell.length_a   1.000
_cell.length_b   1.000
_cell.length_c   1.000
_cell.angle_alpha   90.00
_cell.angle_beta   90.00
_cell.angle_gamma   90.00
#
_symmetry.space_group_name_H-M   'P 1'
#
loop_
_entity.id
_entity.type
_entity.pdbx_description
1 polymer ?
#
loop_
_entity_poly.entity_id
_entity_poly.type
_entity_poly.pdbx_seq_one_letter_code
_entity_poly.pdbx_strand_id
1 'polypeptide(L)'
;IPGSGWELLGQIGYRHGNWEHRFRLKREIHPEDTKEKISVQREKSEYRYQIGYRVTRQLELRTRFSLSHYHKEQIKEKGFLVYQDLIYATRNSRFKMQYRLAWFKTDSYQSRIYAYENNVLYGYSFPSFMGEGWRTYLNLSWKPLNSLTCYLKSGFTVYPDREVIGSGVTKVEGNKWYDLALQLRFTF
;
A
#
# COMPACT_ATOMS: atom_id res chain seq x y z
N ILE A 1 20.00 25.43 -8.30
CA ILE A 1 19.86 26.24 -7.08
C ILE A 1 19.25 25.33 -6.03
N PRO A 2 19.80 25.23 -4.80
CA PRO A 2 19.20 24.42 -3.75
C PRO A 2 17.83 25.03 -3.39
N GLY A 3 16.79 24.29 -3.67
CA GLY A 3 15.43 24.68 -3.32
C GLY A 3 15.09 24.26 -1.90
N SER A 4 14.41 25.10 -1.12
CA SER A 4 13.90 24.74 0.20
C SER A 4 12.48 24.18 0.08
N GLY A 5 12.28 22.99 0.63
CA GLY A 5 10.96 22.37 0.75
C GLY A 5 10.63 22.11 2.21
N TRP A 6 9.37 21.81 2.50
CA TRP A 6 8.95 21.38 3.82
C TRP A 6 7.92 20.25 3.76
N GLU A 7 7.90 19.48 4.80
CA GLU A 7 6.96 18.38 4.99
C GLU A 7 6.28 18.52 6.36
N LEU A 8 4.97 18.36 6.38
CA LEU A 8 4.17 18.26 7.60
C LEU A 8 3.52 16.89 7.65
N LEU A 9 3.68 16.19 8.77
CA LEU A 9 3.03 14.91 9.02
C LEU A 9 2.34 14.96 10.37
N GLY A 10 1.03 14.71 10.39
CA GLY A 10 0.22 14.56 11.58
C GLY A 10 -0.49 13.21 11.59
N GLN A 11 -0.53 12.56 12.74
CA GLN A 11 -1.29 11.31 12.91
C GLN A 11 -1.96 11.30 14.28
N ILE A 12 -3.24 10.91 14.29
CA ILE A 12 -3.99 10.67 15.51
C ILE A 12 -4.60 9.27 15.47
N GLY A 13 -4.56 8.57 16.59
CA GLY A 13 -5.17 7.27 16.79
C GLY A 13 -6.09 7.25 17.98
N TYR A 14 -7.22 6.58 17.85
CA TYR A 14 -8.19 6.38 18.93
C TYR A 14 -8.60 4.92 18.98
N ARG A 15 -8.63 4.34 20.18
CA ARG A 15 -9.07 2.96 20.41
C ARG A 15 -10.16 2.94 21.48
N HIS A 16 -11.26 2.29 21.17
CA HIS A 16 -12.35 2.05 22.10
C HIS A 16 -12.94 0.65 21.91
N GLY A 17 -12.90 -0.16 22.96
CA GLY A 17 -13.33 -1.54 22.89
C GLY A 17 -12.59 -2.34 21.82
N ASN A 18 -13.33 -2.90 20.85
CA ASN A 18 -12.78 -3.65 19.74
C ASN A 18 -12.44 -2.78 18.52
N TRP A 19 -12.71 -1.48 18.56
CA TRP A 19 -12.49 -0.56 17.47
C TRP A 19 -11.16 0.17 17.61
N GLU A 20 -10.48 0.35 16.49
CA GLU A 20 -9.30 1.21 16.35
C GLU A 20 -9.49 2.13 15.15
N HIS A 21 -9.36 3.43 15.40
CA HIS A 21 -9.43 4.48 14.39
C HIS A 21 -8.07 5.13 14.28
N ARG A 22 -7.60 5.38 13.07
CA ARG A 22 -6.35 6.09 12.81
C ARG A 22 -6.53 7.03 11.63
N PHE A 23 -6.26 8.29 11.88
CA PHE A 23 -6.22 9.32 10.86
C PHE A 23 -4.78 9.81 10.69
N ARG A 24 -4.35 10.03 9.44
CA ARG A 24 -3.05 10.58 9.08
C ARG A 24 -3.20 11.58 7.97
N LEU A 25 -2.55 12.73 8.14
CA LEU A 25 -2.34 13.78 7.15
C LEU A 25 -0.85 13.91 6.88
N LYS A 26 -0.49 13.98 5.61
CA LYS A 26 0.85 14.35 5.16
C LYS A 26 0.71 15.42 4.09
N ARG A 27 1.48 16.51 4.20
CA ARG A 27 1.58 17.56 3.21
C ARG A 27 3.03 17.86 2.92
N GLU A 28 3.38 17.87 1.65
CA GLU A 28 4.72 18.16 1.15
C GLU A 28 4.66 19.32 0.18
N ILE A 29 5.58 20.26 0.32
CA ILE A 29 5.81 21.32 -0.64
C ILE A 29 7.30 21.32 -0.97
N HIS A 30 7.61 21.07 -2.23
CA HIS A 30 8.98 21.05 -2.73
C HIS A 30 9.07 21.84 -4.04
N PRO A 31 10.13 22.64 -4.23
CA PRO A 31 10.44 23.19 -5.53
C PRO A 31 10.85 22.06 -6.49
N GLU A 32 10.39 22.14 -7.71
CA GLU A 32 10.73 21.24 -8.80
C GLU A 32 11.06 22.06 -10.03
N ASP A 33 12.21 21.81 -10.63
CA ASP A 33 12.60 22.52 -11.85
C ASP A 33 11.78 22.03 -13.04
N THR A 34 11.26 22.97 -13.81
CA THR A 34 10.62 22.70 -15.09
C THR A 34 11.69 22.36 -16.15
N LYS A 35 11.24 21.90 -17.32
CA LYS A 35 12.13 21.68 -18.48
C LYS A 35 12.92 22.94 -18.89
N GLU A 36 12.39 24.10 -18.60
CA GLU A 36 12.99 25.42 -18.84
C GLU A 36 13.88 25.92 -17.68
N LYS A 37 14.18 25.04 -16.68
CA LYS A 37 14.95 25.36 -15.47
C LYS A 37 14.33 26.49 -14.61
N ILE A 38 13.03 26.68 -14.71
CA ILE A 38 12.27 27.55 -13.82
C ILE A 38 11.82 26.73 -12.64
N SER A 39 12.12 27.17 -11.43
CA SER A 39 11.69 26.48 -10.20
C SER A 39 10.23 26.78 -9.90
N VAL A 40 9.40 25.74 -9.85
CA VAL A 40 7.98 25.83 -9.57
C VAL A 40 7.66 25.01 -8.33
N GLN A 41 6.78 25.50 -7.48
CA GLN A 41 6.37 24.76 -6.30
C GLN A 41 5.44 23.60 -6.68
N ARG A 42 5.79 22.43 -6.18
CA ARG A 42 4.99 21.22 -6.21
C ARG A 42 4.42 20.98 -4.82
N GLU A 43 3.12 20.80 -4.75
CA GLU A 43 2.42 20.43 -3.52
C GLU A 43 1.82 19.04 -3.66
N LYS A 44 2.01 18.19 -2.64
CA LYS A 44 1.32 16.91 -2.50
C LYS A 44 0.74 16.77 -1.11
N SER A 45 -0.56 16.48 -1.03
CA SER A 45 -1.28 16.22 0.22
C SER A 45 -1.84 14.81 0.21
N GLU A 46 -1.61 14.06 1.28
CA GLU A 46 -2.11 12.71 1.46
C GLU A 46 -2.96 12.63 2.74
N TYR A 47 -4.18 12.13 2.60
CA TYR A 47 -5.10 11.87 3.70
C TYR A 47 -5.33 10.37 3.80
N ARG A 48 -5.27 9.85 5.02
CA ARG A 48 -5.47 8.44 5.27
C ARG A 48 -6.37 8.27 6.49
N TYR A 49 -7.43 7.51 6.32
CA TYR A 49 -8.24 7.05 7.42
C TYR A 49 -8.27 5.53 7.45
N GLN A 50 -8.03 4.95 8.61
CA GLN A 50 -8.04 3.51 8.83
C GLN A 50 -8.93 3.18 10.01
N ILE A 51 -9.81 2.22 9.82
CA ILE A 51 -10.66 1.65 10.85
C ILE A 51 -10.36 0.16 10.98
N GLY A 52 -10.08 -0.29 12.19
CA GLY A 52 -9.89 -1.68 12.56
C GLY A 52 -11.00 -2.14 13.49
N TYR A 53 -11.48 -3.36 13.29
CA TYR A 53 -12.43 -4.02 14.19
C TYR A 53 -11.95 -5.42 14.54
N ARG A 54 -11.76 -5.67 15.83
CA ARG A 54 -11.38 -6.99 16.34
C ARG A 54 -12.64 -7.82 16.57
N VAL A 55 -12.95 -8.68 15.59
CA VAL A 55 -14.12 -9.57 15.62
C VAL A 55 -13.97 -10.61 16.74
N THR A 56 -12.79 -11.21 16.83
CA THR A 56 -12.39 -12.14 17.91
C THR A 56 -10.94 -11.87 18.32
N ARG A 57 -10.42 -12.64 19.27
CA ARG A 57 -8.98 -12.55 19.61
C ARG A 57 -8.06 -12.99 18.47
N GLN A 58 -8.59 -13.78 17.52
CA GLN A 58 -7.85 -14.33 16.38
C GLN A 58 -8.11 -13.59 15.07
N LEU A 59 -9.25 -12.90 14.95
CA LEU A 59 -9.71 -12.28 13.69
C LEU A 59 -9.87 -10.78 13.84
N GLU A 60 -9.19 -10.03 12.97
CA GLU A 60 -9.33 -8.58 12.82
C GLU A 60 -9.70 -8.24 11.37
N LEU A 61 -10.64 -7.33 11.22
CA LEU A 61 -10.97 -6.67 9.96
C LEU A 61 -10.41 -5.27 9.98
N ARG A 62 -9.79 -4.82 8.87
CA ARG A 62 -9.21 -3.48 8.78
C ARG A 62 -9.51 -2.88 7.42
N THR A 63 -10.25 -1.78 7.43
CA THR A 63 -10.54 -0.99 6.23
C THR A 63 -9.66 0.26 6.23
N ARG A 64 -9.16 0.65 5.06
CA ARG A 64 -8.39 1.88 4.89
C ARG A 64 -8.86 2.64 3.66
N PHE A 65 -9.03 3.94 3.84
CA PHE A 65 -9.27 4.93 2.79
C PHE A 65 -8.04 5.82 2.68
N SER A 66 -7.59 6.10 1.48
CA SER A 66 -6.49 7.01 1.22
C SER A 66 -6.82 7.91 0.04
N LEU A 67 -6.54 9.20 0.20
CA LEU A 67 -6.68 10.22 -0.83
C LEU A 67 -5.33 10.87 -1.04
N SER A 68 -4.97 11.10 -2.30
CA SER A 68 -3.79 11.86 -2.70
C SER A 68 -4.25 13.04 -3.56
N HIS A 69 -3.76 14.22 -3.25
CA HIS A 69 -3.96 15.43 -4.05
C HIS A 69 -2.58 15.93 -4.46
N TYR A 70 -2.39 16.10 -5.75
CA TYR A 70 -1.18 16.69 -6.32
C TYR A 70 -1.54 17.99 -7.03
N HIS A 71 -0.72 19.02 -6.83
CA HIS A 71 -0.89 20.31 -7.44
C HIS A 71 0.47 20.88 -7.87
N LYS A 72 0.59 21.25 -9.14
CA LYS A 72 1.75 21.96 -9.70
C LYS A 72 1.24 22.90 -10.80
N GLU A 73 1.38 24.20 -10.61
CA GLU A 73 0.84 25.22 -11.51
C GLU A 73 -0.66 25.06 -11.76
N GLN A 74 -1.04 24.74 -13.01
CA GLN A 74 -2.45 24.47 -13.38
C GLN A 74 -2.83 23.01 -13.32
N ILE A 75 -1.84 22.11 -13.09
CA ILE A 75 -2.06 20.66 -13.03
C ILE A 75 -2.58 20.31 -11.64
N LYS A 76 -3.78 19.73 -11.60
CA LYS A 76 -4.40 19.20 -10.38
C LYS A 76 -4.77 17.75 -10.62
N GLU A 77 -4.24 16.87 -9.78
CA GLU A 77 -4.45 15.44 -9.90
C GLU A 77 -4.89 14.84 -8.57
N LYS A 78 -5.66 13.79 -8.64
CA LYS A 78 -6.20 13.09 -7.48
C LYS A 78 -5.91 11.60 -7.57
N GLY A 79 -5.76 10.99 -6.42
CA GLY A 79 -5.68 9.55 -6.27
C GLY A 79 -6.58 9.09 -5.15
N PHE A 80 -7.20 7.93 -5.33
CA PHE A 80 -8.02 7.26 -4.35
C PHE A 80 -7.59 5.79 -4.22
N LEU A 81 -7.52 5.30 -2.98
CA LEU A 81 -7.30 3.89 -2.67
C LEU A 81 -8.20 3.51 -1.49
N VAL A 82 -8.95 2.43 -1.68
CA VAL A 82 -9.64 1.77 -0.58
C VAL A 82 -9.23 0.30 -0.54
N TYR A 83 -9.02 -0.23 0.66
CA TYR A 83 -8.83 -1.65 0.82
C TYR A 83 -9.45 -2.21 2.10
N GLN A 84 -9.75 -3.49 2.05
CA GLN A 84 -10.18 -4.30 3.18
C GLN A 84 -9.15 -5.38 3.45
N ASP A 85 -8.62 -5.42 4.68
CA ASP A 85 -7.79 -6.51 5.20
C ASP A 85 -8.63 -7.44 6.07
N LEU A 86 -8.38 -8.72 5.91
CA LEU A 86 -8.76 -9.78 6.85
C LEU A 86 -7.46 -10.32 7.45
N ILE A 87 -7.30 -10.20 8.76
CA ILE A 87 -6.09 -10.59 9.48
C ILE A 87 -6.48 -11.67 10.47
N TYR A 88 -5.88 -12.84 10.30
CA TYR A 88 -6.16 -13.99 11.15
C TYR A 88 -4.87 -14.56 11.74
N ALA A 89 -4.92 -14.92 13.02
CA ALA A 89 -3.84 -15.66 13.66
C ALA A 89 -4.43 -16.69 14.63
N THR A 90 -3.96 -17.93 14.56
CA THR A 90 -4.32 -18.96 15.55
C THR A 90 -3.86 -18.56 16.94
N ARG A 91 -4.52 -19.08 17.99
CA ARG A 91 -4.23 -18.76 19.39
C ARG A 91 -2.75 -19.01 19.78
N ASN A 92 -2.14 -20.04 19.21
CA ASN A 92 -0.72 -20.39 19.42
C ASN A 92 0.23 -19.69 18.44
N SER A 93 -0.28 -18.78 17.58
CA SER A 93 0.47 -18.05 16.55
C SER A 93 1.24 -18.94 15.56
N ARG A 94 0.92 -20.24 15.46
CA ARG A 94 1.54 -21.17 14.50
C ARG A 94 1.07 -20.94 13.06
N PHE A 95 -0.13 -20.39 12.89
CA PHE A 95 -0.65 -20.00 11.59
C PHE A 95 -1.10 -18.55 11.62
N LYS A 96 -0.65 -17.76 10.65
CA LYS A 96 -1.05 -16.39 10.44
C LYS A 96 -1.40 -16.19 8.97
N MET A 97 -2.46 -15.46 8.71
CA MET A 97 -2.94 -15.14 7.38
C MET A 97 -3.31 -13.66 7.34
N GLN A 98 -2.93 -13.00 6.27
CA GLN A 98 -3.48 -11.70 5.90
C GLN A 98 -3.92 -11.75 4.44
N TYR A 99 -5.17 -11.42 4.22
CA TYR A 99 -5.74 -11.26 2.89
C TYR A 99 -6.18 -9.82 2.72
N ARG A 100 -5.89 -9.22 1.56
CA ARG A 100 -6.34 -7.88 1.18
C ARG A 100 -7.06 -7.91 -0.14
N LEU A 101 -8.13 -7.13 -0.22
CA LEU A 101 -8.75 -6.69 -1.46
C LEU A 101 -8.70 -5.17 -1.51
N ALA A 102 -8.12 -4.62 -2.58
CA ALA A 102 -7.96 -3.19 -2.80
C ALA A 102 -8.53 -2.78 -4.15
N TRP A 103 -9.16 -1.61 -4.18
CA TRP A 103 -9.50 -0.88 -5.38
C TRP A 103 -8.83 0.48 -5.36
N PHE A 104 -8.34 0.93 -6.50
CA PHE A 104 -7.65 2.21 -6.64
C PHE A 104 -7.94 2.87 -7.95
N LYS A 105 -7.91 4.21 -7.93
CA LYS A 105 -8.00 5.07 -9.10
C LYS A 105 -7.15 6.31 -8.88
N THR A 106 -6.21 6.60 -9.78
CA THR A 106 -5.37 7.79 -9.73
C THR A 106 -5.24 8.39 -11.12
N ASP A 107 -5.19 9.72 -11.19
CA ASP A 107 -5.15 10.42 -12.47
C ASP A 107 -3.81 10.22 -13.20
N SER A 108 -2.69 10.18 -12.44
CA SER A 108 -1.36 9.99 -13.00
C SER A 108 -0.37 9.34 -12.04
N TYR A 109 0.90 9.30 -12.46
CA TYR A 109 2.04 8.89 -11.63
C TYR A 109 2.24 9.79 -10.42
N GLN A 110 1.92 11.08 -10.49
CA GLN A 110 2.15 12.03 -9.39
C GLN A 110 1.13 11.84 -8.26
N SER A 111 -0.10 11.47 -8.59
CA SER A 111 -1.17 11.19 -7.64
C SER A 111 -1.19 9.76 -7.10
N ARG A 112 -0.18 8.92 -7.47
CA ARG A 112 -0.06 7.54 -6.98
C ARG A 112 -0.05 7.45 -5.46
N ILE A 113 -0.59 6.36 -4.95
CA ILE A 113 -0.67 6.08 -3.51
C ILE A 113 0.16 4.84 -3.19
N TYR A 114 0.89 4.89 -2.10
CA TYR A 114 1.64 3.74 -1.60
C TYR A 114 0.94 3.09 -0.41
N ALA A 115 0.88 1.78 -0.39
CA ALA A 115 0.41 1.04 0.77
C ALA A 115 1.32 -0.14 1.09
N TYR A 116 1.65 -0.29 2.36
CA TYR A 116 2.41 -1.42 2.84
C TYR A 116 1.60 -2.71 2.70
N GLU A 117 2.26 -3.77 2.27
CA GLU A 117 1.79 -5.16 2.30
C GLU A 117 2.77 -6.02 3.09
N ASN A 118 2.25 -6.95 3.88
CA ASN A 118 3.09 -7.94 4.51
C ASN A 118 3.75 -8.83 3.44
N ASN A 119 4.97 -9.25 3.74
CA ASN A 119 5.76 -10.08 2.84
C ASN A 119 6.33 -11.29 3.61
N VAL A 120 7.09 -12.13 2.93
CA VAL A 120 7.91 -13.15 3.57
C VAL A 120 8.91 -12.52 4.54
N LEU A 121 9.48 -13.28 5.45
CA LEU A 121 10.40 -12.77 6.48
C LEU A 121 11.57 -12.02 5.83
N TYR A 122 11.86 -10.81 6.32
CA TYR A 122 12.86 -9.87 5.81
C TYR A 122 12.54 -9.29 4.42
N GLY A 123 11.41 -9.65 3.81
CA GLY A 123 10.96 -9.04 2.57
C GLY A 123 10.19 -7.74 2.84
N TYR A 124 10.40 -6.72 2.00
CA TYR A 124 9.60 -5.50 1.99
C TYR A 124 8.68 -5.47 0.78
N SER A 125 7.46 -4.99 0.99
CA SER A 125 6.50 -4.80 -0.10
C SER A 125 5.75 -3.49 0.09
N PHE A 126 5.98 -2.58 -0.83
CA PHE A 126 5.37 -1.25 -0.86
C PHE A 126 4.86 -0.95 -2.27
N PRO A 127 3.82 -1.67 -2.72
CA PRO A 127 3.29 -1.45 -4.06
C PRO A 127 2.81 -0.02 -4.24
N SER A 128 3.05 0.49 -5.43
CA SER A 128 2.55 1.76 -5.95
C SER A 128 1.23 1.52 -6.65
N PHE A 129 0.17 2.15 -6.19
CA PHE A 129 -1.15 2.12 -6.80
C PHE A 129 -1.27 3.32 -7.75
N MET A 130 -1.31 3.04 -9.07
CA MET A 130 -1.32 4.03 -10.13
C MET A 130 -2.25 3.61 -11.28
N GLY A 131 -3.06 4.54 -11.78
CA GLY A 131 -4.13 4.28 -12.75
C GLY A 131 -5.37 3.75 -12.07
N GLU A 132 -6.16 2.94 -12.75
CA GLU A 132 -7.36 2.30 -12.19
C GLU A 132 -7.18 0.79 -12.16
N GLY A 133 -7.57 0.14 -11.05
CA GLY A 133 -7.44 -1.30 -10.95
C GLY A 133 -7.86 -1.89 -9.61
N TRP A 134 -7.77 -3.20 -9.58
CA TRP A 134 -7.97 -4.02 -8.39
C TRP A 134 -6.68 -4.76 -8.06
N ARG A 135 -6.37 -4.80 -6.78
CA ARG A 135 -5.26 -5.62 -6.28
C ARG A 135 -5.72 -6.46 -5.11
N THR A 136 -5.36 -7.74 -5.16
CA THR A 136 -5.48 -8.63 -3.99
C THR A 136 -4.13 -9.20 -3.64
N TYR A 137 -3.90 -9.46 -2.36
CA TYR A 137 -2.77 -10.28 -1.94
C TYR A 137 -3.15 -11.19 -0.77
N LEU A 138 -2.46 -12.32 -0.70
CA LEU A 138 -2.50 -13.26 0.40
C LEU A 138 -1.08 -13.42 0.95
N ASN A 139 -0.93 -13.22 2.26
CA ASN A 139 0.31 -13.49 2.98
C ASN A 139 0.04 -14.54 4.07
N LEU A 140 0.79 -15.62 4.03
CA LEU A 140 0.69 -16.73 4.98
C LEU A 140 2.01 -16.93 5.71
N SER A 141 1.91 -17.26 6.99
CA SER A 141 3.02 -17.78 7.78
C SER A 141 2.52 -19.00 8.55
N TRP A 142 3.16 -20.14 8.33
CA TRP A 142 2.80 -21.40 8.96
C TRP A 142 4.01 -22.09 9.58
N LYS A 143 3.90 -22.43 10.87
CA LYS A 143 4.93 -23.14 11.65
C LYS A 143 4.45 -24.56 11.96
N PRO A 144 4.59 -25.53 11.00
CA PRO A 144 4.18 -26.91 11.22
C PRO A 144 4.98 -27.59 12.32
N LEU A 145 6.28 -27.32 12.39
CA LEU A 145 7.22 -27.85 13.37
C LEU A 145 7.89 -26.70 14.12
N ASN A 146 8.45 -26.98 15.31
CA ASN A 146 9.20 -25.95 16.05
C ASN A 146 10.45 -25.49 15.29
N SER A 147 11.03 -26.36 14.48
CA SER A 147 12.20 -26.11 13.66
C SER A 147 11.90 -25.56 12.26
N LEU A 148 10.64 -25.59 11.77
CA LEU A 148 10.28 -25.19 10.41
C LEU A 148 9.19 -24.13 10.41
N THR A 149 9.44 -23.05 9.69
CA THR A 149 8.43 -22.03 9.35
C THR A 149 8.38 -21.79 7.85
N CYS A 150 7.20 -21.86 7.29
CA CYS A 150 6.92 -21.61 5.88
C CYS A 150 6.26 -20.24 5.73
N TYR A 151 6.69 -19.46 4.76
CA TYR A 151 6.10 -18.17 4.39
C TYR A 151 5.70 -18.20 2.92
N LEU A 152 4.53 -17.67 2.63
CA LEU A 152 4.02 -17.50 1.27
C LEU A 152 3.43 -16.11 1.13
N LYS A 153 3.80 -15.40 0.08
CA LYS A 153 3.08 -14.22 -0.40
C LYS A 153 2.67 -14.45 -1.85
N SER A 154 1.42 -14.19 -2.15
CA SER A 154 0.88 -14.17 -3.51
C SER A 154 0.12 -12.87 -3.71
N GLY A 155 0.47 -12.10 -4.74
CA GLY A 155 -0.20 -10.86 -5.12
C GLY A 155 -0.74 -10.94 -6.55
N PHE A 156 -1.86 -10.28 -6.79
CA PHE A 156 -2.50 -10.20 -8.08
C PHE A 156 -3.10 -8.83 -8.30
N THR A 157 -2.78 -8.21 -9.44
CA THR A 157 -3.32 -6.90 -9.84
C THR A 157 -3.94 -7.00 -11.22
N VAL A 158 -5.10 -6.37 -11.40
CA VAL A 158 -5.79 -6.23 -12.68
C VAL A 158 -6.00 -4.75 -12.97
N TYR A 159 -5.69 -4.34 -14.18
CA TYR A 159 -5.92 -2.99 -14.72
C TYR A 159 -6.93 -3.09 -15.85
N PRO A 160 -8.22 -2.69 -15.66
CA PRO A 160 -9.25 -2.83 -16.71
C PRO A 160 -8.89 -2.11 -18.03
N ASP A 161 -8.21 -0.98 -17.92
CA ASP A 161 -8.00 -0.05 -19.03
C ASP A 161 -6.57 -0.11 -19.62
N ARG A 162 -5.81 -1.20 -19.36
CA ARG A 162 -4.44 -1.32 -19.85
C ARG A 162 -4.23 -2.56 -20.69
N GLU A 163 -3.49 -2.39 -21.77
CA GLU A 163 -2.96 -3.49 -22.57
C GLU A 163 -1.50 -3.83 -22.20
N VAL A 164 -0.84 -2.92 -21.47
CA VAL A 164 0.56 -3.05 -21.09
C VAL A 164 0.76 -2.50 -19.66
N ILE A 165 1.51 -3.22 -18.85
CA ILE A 165 1.89 -2.83 -17.48
C ILE A 165 3.39 -2.61 -17.43
N GLY A 166 3.84 -1.53 -16.75
CA GLY A 166 5.26 -1.20 -16.61
C GLY A 166 5.87 -0.58 -17.86
N SER A 167 7.19 -0.45 -17.86
CA SER A 167 7.96 0.12 -18.97
C SER A 167 9.39 -0.45 -18.99
N GLY A 168 10.06 -0.35 -20.12
CA GLY A 168 11.42 -0.87 -20.30
C GLY A 168 11.51 -2.37 -20.04
N VAL A 169 12.49 -2.81 -19.27
CA VAL A 169 12.73 -4.23 -18.95
C VAL A 169 11.66 -4.86 -18.04
N THR A 170 10.83 -4.04 -17.41
CA THR A 170 9.71 -4.52 -16.56
C THR A 170 8.36 -4.48 -17.28
N LYS A 171 8.37 -4.26 -18.62
CA LYS A 171 7.17 -4.28 -19.42
C LYS A 171 6.56 -5.67 -19.46
N VAL A 172 5.26 -5.75 -19.14
CA VAL A 172 4.46 -6.97 -19.23
C VAL A 172 3.28 -6.69 -20.17
N GLU A 173 3.10 -7.51 -21.18
CA GLU A 173 1.95 -7.44 -22.07
C GLU A 173 0.72 -8.01 -21.36
N GLY A 174 -0.41 -7.32 -21.53
CA GLY A 174 -1.65 -7.62 -20.87
C GLY A 174 -1.96 -6.68 -19.69
N ASN A 175 -3.07 -6.96 -19.03
CA ASN A 175 -3.64 -6.13 -17.99
C ASN A 175 -3.54 -6.77 -16.58
N LYS A 176 -2.78 -7.86 -16.43
CA LYS A 176 -2.66 -8.62 -15.20
C LYS A 176 -1.22 -8.72 -14.74
N TRP A 177 -0.99 -8.50 -13.45
CA TRP A 177 0.31 -8.65 -12.81
C TRP A 177 0.22 -9.63 -11.65
N TYR A 178 1.16 -10.57 -11.60
CA TYR A 178 1.29 -11.55 -10.52
C TYR A 178 2.64 -11.40 -9.83
N ASP A 179 2.64 -11.47 -8.51
CA ASP A 179 3.83 -11.57 -7.69
C ASP A 179 3.70 -12.75 -6.72
N LEU A 180 4.75 -13.57 -6.62
CA LEU A 180 4.81 -14.73 -5.75
C LEU A 180 6.15 -14.77 -5.04
N ALA A 181 6.12 -14.99 -3.73
CA ALA A 181 7.30 -15.24 -2.92
C ALA A 181 7.05 -16.42 -1.97
N LEU A 182 8.00 -17.34 -1.92
CA LEU A 182 8.01 -18.49 -1.02
C LEU A 182 9.32 -18.49 -0.23
N GLN A 183 9.25 -18.71 1.08
CA GLN A 183 10.43 -18.81 1.93
C GLN A 183 10.24 -19.92 2.97
N LEU A 184 11.26 -20.72 3.16
CA LEU A 184 11.37 -21.72 4.21
C LEU A 184 12.46 -21.27 5.20
N ARG A 185 12.16 -21.35 6.48
CA ARG A 185 13.11 -21.05 7.55
C ARG A 185 13.25 -22.27 8.45
N PHE A 186 14.48 -22.76 8.57
CA PHE A 186 14.87 -23.77 9.52
C PHE A 186 15.57 -23.13 10.72
N THR A 187 15.25 -23.57 11.92
CA THR A 187 15.89 -23.14 13.19
C THR A 187 16.37 -24.41 13.90
N PHE A 188 17.66 -24.47 14.13
CA PHE A 188 18.34 -25.59 14.80
C PHE A 188 18.53 -25.29 16.28
#